data_d4f0241e170ff12d3bcdef3106e5dacf
#
_entry.id   d4f0241e170ff12d3bcdef3106e5dacf
#
_cell.length_a   1.000
_cell.length_b   1.000
_cell.length_c   1.000
_cell.angle_alpha   90.00
_cell.angle_beta   90.00
_cell.angle_gamma   90.00
#
_symmetry.space_group_name_H-M   'P 1'
#
loop_
_entity.id
_entity.type
_entity.pdbx_description
1 polymer ?
#
loop_
_entity_poly.entity_id
_entity_poly.type
_entity_poly.pdbx_seq_one_letter_code
_entity_poly.pdbx_strand_id
1 'polypeptide(L)' 'MMKLIKVQTTGGATHKLKTTYQEARRALDHAGTVVLIGTNLSSQRVIIPVASIDSITEVVSDID' A
#
# COMPACT_ATOMS: atom_id res chain seq x y z
N MET A 1 -14.93 4.99 -10.35
CA MET A 1 -13.49 5.26 -10.17
C MET A 1 -13.01 4.58 -8.92
N MET A 2 -11.96 3.79 -9.01
CA MET A 2 -11.36 3.13 -7.86
C MET A 2 -9.96 3.68 -7.62
N LYS A 3 -9.66 4.05 -6.38
CA LYS A 3 -8.31 4.46 -6.00
C LYS A 3 -7.65 3.35 -5.22
N LEU A 4 -6.41 3.07 -5.57
CA LEU A 4 -5.60 2.08 -4.86
C LEU A 4 -4.15 2.54 -4.88
N ILE A 5 -3.33 1.88 -4.08
CA ILE A 5 -1.90 2.15 -4.08
C ILE A 5 -1.15 0.92 -4.55
N LYS A 6 0.00 1.18 -5.16
CA LYS A 6 0.94 0.13 -5.56
C LYS A 6 2.16 0.26 -4.66
N VAL A 7 2.44 -0.78 -3.90
CA VAL A 7 3.59 -0.82 -2.99
C VAL A 7 4.64 -1.73 -3.59
N GLN A 8 5.82 -1.17 -3.85
CA GLN A 8 6.95 -1.95 -4.33
C GLN A 8 7.92 -2.17 -3.17
N THR A 9 8.38 -3.40 -3.04
CA THR A 9 9.31 -3.77 -1.99
C THR A 9 10.73 -3.90 -2.53
N THR A 10 11.70 -3.86 -1.64
CA THR A 10 13.12 -3.98 -2.01
C THR A 10 13.45 -5.35 -2.57
N GLY A 11 12.63 -6.36 -2.27
CA GLY A 11 12.80 -7.70 -2.82
C GLY A 11 12.20 -7.89 -4.21
N GLY A 12 11.64 -6.83 -4.81
CA GLY A 12 11.07 -6.88 -6.15
C GLY A 12 9.60 -7.28 -6.20
N ALA A 13 8.96 -7.47 -5.05
CA ALA A 13 7.54 -7.78 -5.02
C ALA A 13 6.70 -6.51 -5.16
N THR A 14 5.53 -6.64 -5.77
CA THR A 14 4.58 -5.55 -5.93
C THR A 14 3.25 -5.95 -5.32
N HIS A 15 2.70 -5.08 -4.48
CA HIS A 15 1.42 -5.28 -3.85
C HIS A 15 0.48 -4.14 -4.22
N LYS A 16 -0.74 -4.47 -4.65
CA LYS A 16 -1.78 -3.49 -4.91
C LYS A 16 -2.79 -3.55 -3.78
N LEU A 17 -2.95 -2.44 -3.07
CA LEU A 17 -3.79 -2.38 -1.88
C LEU A 17 -4.97 -1.45 -2.11
N LYS A 18 -6.13 -1.86 -1.61
CA LYS A 18 -7.37 -1.08 -1.70
C LYS A 18 -7.39 -0.02 -0.61
N THR A 19 -6.56 1.00 -0.77
CA THR A 19 -6.52 2.12 0.18
C THR A 19 -6.11 3.37 -0.58
N THR A 20 -6.21 4.53 0.07
CA THR A 20 -5.80 5.76 -0.55
C THR A 20 -4.35 6.06 -0.21
N TYR A 21 -3.71 6.83 -1.08
CA TYR A 21 -2.34 7.27 -0.84
C TYR A 21 -2.24 8.07 0.47
N GLN A 22 -3.24 8.90 0.75
CA GLN A 22 -3.25 9.71 1.97
C GLN A 22 -3.31 8.85 3.22
N GLU A 23 -4.13 7.81 3.21
CA GLU A 23 -4.21 6.90 4.36
C GLU A 23 -2.91 6.15 4.59
N ALA A 24 -2.28 5.67 3.51
CA ALA A 24 -1.00 4.99 3.61
C ALA A 24 0.07 5.94 4.14
N ARG A 25 0.12 7.16 3.62
CA ARG A 25 1.08 8.16 4.06
C ARG A 25 0.89 8.50 5.53
N ARG A 26 -0.36 8.67 5.96
CA ARG A 26 -0.67 8.97 7.35
C ARG A 26 -0.21 7.86 8.28
N ALA A 27 -0.43 6.61 7.88
CA ALA A 27 0.02 5.46 8.65
C ALA A 27 1.54 5.44 8.77
N LEU A 28 2.24 5.73 7.68
CA LEU A 28 3.71 5.70 7.66
C LEU A 28 4.33 6.87 8.40
N ASP A 29 3.62 8.00 8.47
CA ASP A 29 4.09 9.18 9.20
C ASP A 29 3.96 9.00 10.72
N HIS A 30 3.25 7.98 11.16
CA HIS A 30 3.05 7.75 12.58
C HIS A 30 4.33 7.19 13.21
N ALA A 31 4.80 7.84 14.27
CA ALA A 31 6.00 7.38 14.97
C ALA A 31 5.77 5.96 15.52
N GLY A 32 6.74 5.08 15.29
CA GLY A 32 6.66 3.71 15.75
C GLY A 32 5.96 2.74 14.81
N THR A 33 5.47 3.21 13.67
CA THR A 33 4.88 2.32 12.68
C THR A 33 5.96 1.43 12.07
N VAL A 34 5.79 0.12 12.19
CA VAL A 34 6.76 -0.86 11.69
C VAL A 34 6.21 -1.71 10.55
N VAL A 35 4.90 -1.73 10.38
CA VAL A 35 4.25 -2.50 9.31
C VAL A 35 3.14 -1.66 8.68
N LEU A 36 2.90 -1.91 7.40
CA LEU A 36 1.74 -1.38 6.68
C LEU A 36 0.76 -2.51 6.46
N ILE A 37 -0.47 -2.34 6.93
CA ILE A 37 -1.51 -3.35 6.79
C ILE A 37 -2.52 -2.85 5.76
N GLY A 38 -2.85 -3.70 4.80
CA GLY A 38 -3.84 -3.36 3.79
C GLY A 38 -4.55 -4.59 3.27
N THR A 39 -5.49 -4.37 2.36
CA THR A 39 -6.23 -5.43 1.70
C THR A 39 -5.89 -5.40 0.22
N ASN A 40 -5.48 -6.54 -0.34
CA ASN A 40 -5.16 -6.60 -1.75
C ASN A 40 -6.44 -6.73 -2.61
N LEU A 41 -6.26 -6.83 -3.92
CA LEU A 41 -7.40 -6.91 -4.84
C LEU A 41 -8.17 -8.21 -4.74
N SER A 42 -7.57 -9.22 -4.12
CA SER A 42 -8.22 -10.51 -3.86
C SER A 42 -8.90 -10.56 -2.50
N SER A 43 -9.07 -9.41 -1.85
CA SER A 43 -9.69 -9.28 -0.53
C SER A 43 -8.94 -9.99 0.58
N GLN A 44 -7.65 -10.20 0.40
CA GLN A 44 -6.79 -10.78 1.43
C GLN A 44 -6.07 -9.66 2.17
N ARG A 45 -5.94 -9.83 3.47
CA ARG A 45 -5.15 -8.90 4.29
C ARG A 45 -3.67 -9.15 4.06
N VAL A 46 -2.94 -8.05 3.90
CA VAL A 46 -1.50 -8.11 3.64
C VAL A 46 -0.79 -7.25 4.66
N ILE A 47 0.27 -7.77 5.24
CA ILE A 47 1.14 -7.04 6.16
C ILE A 47 2.49 -6.86 5.48
N ILE A 48 2.91 -5.61 5.31
CA ILE A 48 4.16 -5.30 4.64
C ILE A 48 5.06 -4.56 5.63
N PRO A 49 6.25 -5.10 5.95
CA PRO A 49 7.19 -4.39 6.80
C PRO A 49 7.60 -3.06 6.16
N VAL A 50 7.54 -1.98 6.92
CA VAL A 50 7.89 -0.66 6.40
C VAL A 50 9.33 -0.64 5.89
N ALA A 51 10.23 -1.35 6.57
CA ALA A 51 11.64 -1.42 6.16
C ALA A 51 11.84 -2.08 4.79
N SER A 52 10.85 -2.85 4.32
CA SER A 52 10.92 -3.50 3.01
C SER A 52 10.26 -2.70 1.91
N ILE A 53 9.67 -1.55 2.23
CA ILE A 53 8.98 -0.73 1.23
C ILE A 53 10.00 0.14 0.51
N ASP A 54 10.05 0.01 -0.81
CA ASP A 54 10.88 0.84 -1.66
C ASP A 54 10.12 2.08 -2.12
N SER A 55 8.90 1.89 -2.62
CA SER A 55 8.09 3.02 -3.07
C SER A 55 6.61 2.69 -2.97
N ILE A 56 5.81 3.74 -2.83
CA ILE A 56 4.35 3.67 -2.86
C ILE A 56 3.86 4.63 -3.93
N THR A 57 3.05 4.15 -4.85
CA THR A 57 2.53 4.95 -5.95
C THR A 57 1.01 4.93 -5.91
N GLU A 58 0.40 6.10 -6.05
CA GLU A 58 -1.05 6.17 -6.18
C GLU A 58 -1.45 5.72 -7.59
N VAL A 59 -2.44 4.85 -7.66
CA VAL A 59 -3.00 4.38 -8.93
C VAL A 59 -4.47 4.75 -8.95
N VAL A 60 -4.87 5.46 -10.00
CA VAL A 60 -6.28 5.81 -10.21
C VAL A 60 -6.76 5.01 -11.41
N SER A 61 -7.83 4.23 -11.18
CA SER A 61 -8.44 3.43 -12.24
C SER A 61 -9.76 4.06 -12.64
N ASP A 62 -9.96 4.20 -13.95
CA ASP A 62 -11.23 4.68 -14.51
C ASP A 62 -12.23 3.54 -14.71
N ILE A 63 -11.85 2.34 -14.36
CA ILE A 63 -12.72 1.17 -14.47
C ILE A 63 -13.53 1.05 -13.19
N ASP A 64 -14.83 1.10 -13.32
CA ASP A 64 -15.74 0.95 -12.19
C ASP A 64 -16.14 -0.52 -12.02
#